data_a12fced21948d560a16f59baf21e37f7
#
_entry.id   a12fced21948d560a16f59baf21e37f7
#
_cell.length_a   1.000
_cell.length_b   1.000
_cell.length_c   1.000
_cell.angle_alpha   90.00
_cell.angle_beta   90.00
_cell.angle_gamma   90.00
#
_symmetry.space_group_name_H-M   'P 1'
#
loop_
_entity.id
_entity.type
_entity.pdbx_description
1 polymer ?
#
loop_
_entity_poly.entity_id
_entity_poly.type
_entity_poly.pdbx_seq_one_letter_code
_entity_poly.pdbx_strand_id
1 'polypeptide(L)'
;MVLMLLEQIVQLFLCIVLGWLLVRLHLLKPEDSRVLSKVCLYLVTPCVIINAFQLQRTPELLQGLALSLGAAIGIHALFFIATALLHRPLRLTPVEQASLIYTNSGNLIIPLVTAVLGPEWVIYCSMFQLVQQFPMWSHCRIIPVSYTHLTLPTSDLV
;
A
#
# COMPACT_ATOMS: atom_id res chain seq x y z
N MET A 1 -18.04 10.63 13.87
CA MET A 1 -16.65 10.21 13.53
C MET A 1 -16.40 8.74 13.81
N VAL A 2 -16.52 8.23 15.06
CA VAL A 2 -16.29 6.81 15.38
C VAL A 2 -17.25 5.90 14.59
N LEU A 3 -18.52 6.25 14.47
CA LEU A 3 -19.51 5.48 13.72
C LEU A 3 -19.19 5.39 12.24
N MET A 4 -18.73 6.48 11.61
CA MET A 4 -18.28 6.50 10.21
C MET A 4 -17.06 5.61 9.99
N LEU A 5 -16.11 5.61 10.94
CA LEU A 5 -14.96 4.72 10.91
C LEU A 5 -15.38 3.24 10.97
N LEU A 6 -16.28 2.91 11.90
CA LEU A 6 -16.84 1.56 12.03
C LEU A 6 -17.55 1.12 10.75
N GLU A 7 -18.35 1.99 10.16
CA GLU A 7 -19.07 1.73 8.91
C GLU A 7 -18.09 1.41 7.77
N GLN A 8 -17.02 2.17 7.62
CA GLN A 8 -15.98 1.91 6.61
C GLN A 8 -15.24 0.61 6.85
N ILE A 9 -14.91 0.30 8.11
CA ILE A 9 -14.26 -0.97 8.46
C ILE A 9 -15.18 -2.15 8.13
N VAL A 10 -16.48 -2.03 8.47
CA VAL A 10 -17.48 -3.06 8.14
C VAL A 10 -17.63 -3.23 6.63
N GLN A 11 -17.66 -2.14 5.85
CA GLN A 11 -17.72 -2.21 4.39
C GLN A 11 -16.50 -2.94 3.80
N LEU A 12 -15.30 -2.62 4.26
CA LEU A 12 -14.07 -3.30 3.83
C LEU A 12 -14.10 -4.78 4.21
N PHE A 13 -14.59 -5.12 5.41
CA PHE A 13 -14.73 -6.50 5.84
C PHE A 13 -15.76 -7.27 5.00
N LEU A 14 -16.88 -6.64 4.65
CA LEU A 14 -17.87 -7.22 3.75
C LEU A 14 -17.29 -7.50 2.36
N CYS A 15 -16.44 -6.61 1.83
CA CYS A 15 -15.73 -6.86 0.57
C CYS A 15 -14.83 -8.10 0.64
N ILE A 16 -14.14 -8.31 1.78
CA ILE A 16 -13.31 -9.51 1.99
C ILE A 16 -14.19 -10.77 2.02
N VAL A 17 -15.32 -10.72 2.75
CA VAL A 17 -16.27 -11.83 2.84
C VAL A 17 -16.87 -12.14 1.46
N LEU A 18 -17.22 -11.13 0.68
CA LEU A 18 -17.71 -11.30 -0.69
C LEU A 18 -16.65 -11.96 -1.59
N GLY A 19 -15.39 -11.50 -1.52
CA GLY A 19 -14.29 -12.11 -2.27
C GLY A 19 -14.10 -13.59 -1.92
N TRP A 20 -14.12 -13.91 -0.62
CA TRP A 20 -14.05 -15.28 -0.14
C TRP A 20 -15.24 -16.12 -0.64
N LEU A 21 -16.45 -15.58 -0.60
CA LEU A 21 -17.68 -16.24 -1.04
C LEU A 21 -17.62 -16.56 -2.54
N LEU A 22 -17.15 -15.63 -3.38
CA LEU A 22 -16.99 -15.83 -4.81
C LEU A 22 -16.03 -16.98 -5.14
N VAL A 23 -14.93 -17.10 -4.40
CA VAL A 23 -14.00 -18.23 -4.54
C VAL A 23 -14.65 -19.52 -4.04
N ARG A 24 -15.36 -19.50 -2.92
CA ARG A 24 -16.04 -20.68 -2.36
C ARG A 24 -17.18 -21.20 -3.25
N LEU A 25 -17.88 -20.30 -3.94
CA LEU A 25 -18.92 -20.64 -4.93
C LEU A 25 -18.32 -21.06 -6.29
N HIS A 26 -17.01 -21.17 -6.40
CA HIS A 26 -16.28 -21.51 -7.64
C HIS A 26 -16.55 -20.55 -8.81
N LEU A 27 -17.02 -19.33 -8.54
CA LEU A 27 -17.20 -18.28 -9.55
C LEU A 27 -15.87 -17.61 -9.91
N LEU A 28 -14.91 -17.60 -8.99
CA LEU A 28 -13.54 -17.13 -9.19
C LEU A 28 -12.55 -18.19 -8.68
N LYS A 29 -11.42 -18.29 -9.34
CA LYS A 29 -10.28 -19.08 -8.87
C LYS A 29 -9.34 -18.23 -8.03
N PRO A 30 -8.60 -18.79 -7.06
CA PRO A 30 -7.60 -18.03 -6.30
C PRO A 30 -6.57 -17.32 -7.19
N GLU A 31 -6.24 -17.90 -8.35
CA GLU A 31 -5.28 -17.35 -9.32
C GLU A 31 -5.79 -16.07 -9.98
N ASP A 32 -7.11 -15.91 -10.11
CA ASP A 32 -7.75 -14.73 -10.71
C ASP A 32 -7.48 -13.45 -9.88
N SER A 33 -7.19 -13.61 -8.58
CA SER A 33 -6.78 -12.52 -7.71
C SER A 33 -5.55 -11.77 -8.22
N ARG A 34 -4.63 -12.49 -8.91
CA ARG A 34 -3.43 -11.87 -9.53
C ARG A 34 -3.80 -10.91 -10.66
N VAL A 35 -4.82 -11.26 -11.46
CA VAL A 35 -5.30 -10.40 -12.54
C VAL A 35 -5.98 -9.17 -11.96
N LEU A 36 -6.87 -9.35 -10.98
CA LEU A 36 -7.52 -8.25 -10.28
C LEU A 36 -6.51 -7.31 -9.63
N SER A 37 -5.50 -7.85 -8.95
CA SER A 37 -4.44 -7.05 -8.34
C SER A 37 -3.65 -6.24 -9.38
N LYS A 38 -3.37 -6.81 -10.56
CA LYS A 38 -2.72 -6.08 -11.66
C LYS A 38 -3.60 -4.94 -12.18
N VAL A 39 -4.89 -5.19 -12.39
CA VAL A 39 -5.84 -4.15 -12.82
C VAL A 39 -5.92 -3.03 -11.78
N CYS A 40 -6.04 -3.35 -10.50
CA CYS A 40 -6.04 -2.37 -9.42
C CYS A 40 -4.74 -1.56 -9.39
N LEU A 41 -3.59 -2.22 -9.49
CA LEU A 41 -2.29 -1.56 -9.36
C LEU A 41 -1.93 -0.70 -10.57
N TYR A 42 -2.16 -1.21 -11.79
CA TYR A 42 -1.69 -0.55 -13.02
C TYR A 42 -2.75 0.34 -13.69
N LEU A 43 -4.03 0.16 -13.38
CA LEU A 43 -5.11 0.95 -13.98
C LEU A 43 -5.85 1.78 -12.94
N VAL A 44 -6.43 1.15 -11.91
CA VAL A 44 -7.29 1.85 -10.95
C VAL A 44 -6.51 2.86 -10.12
N THR A 45 -5.37 2.45 -9.55
CA THR A 45 -4.55 3.33 -8.69
C THR A 45 -4.05 4.57 -9.42
N PRO A 46 -3.46 4.49 -10.63
CA PRO A 46 -3.10 5.69 -11.40
C PRO A 46 -4.30 6.59 -11.73
N CYS A 47 -5.44 6.01 -12.09
CA CYS A 47 -6.64 6.80 -12.37
C CYS A 47 -7.15 7.56 -11.13
N VAL A 48 -7.15 6.94 -9.97
CA VAL A 48 -7.52 7.59 -8.70
C VAL A 48 -6.56 8.72 -8.37
N ILE A 49 -5.26 8.51 -8.54
CA ILE A 49 -4.24 9.55 -8.32
C ILE A 49 -4.46 10.71 -9.28
N ILE A 50 -4.59 10.45 -10.59
CA ILE A 50 -4.81 11.51 -11.59
C ILE A 50 -6.09 12.29 -11.26
N ASN A 51 -7.16 11.61 -10.88
CA ASN A 51 -8.40 12.27 -10.50
C ASN A 51 -8.24 13.15 -9.25
N ALA A 52 -7.47 12.73 -8.26
CA ALA A 52 -7.18 13.53 -7.06
C ALA A 52 -6.41 14.82 -7.37
N PHE A 53 -5.63 14.85 -8.46
CA PHE A 53 -4.88 16.04 -8.90
C PHE A 53 -5.67 17.02 -9.77
N GLN A 54 -6.95 16.74 -10.06
CA GLN A 54 -7.82 17.64 -10.85
C GLN A 54 -8.43 18.78 -10.02
N LEU A 55 -7.80 19.17 -8.93
CA LEU A 55 -8.23 20.30 -8.10
C LEU A 55 -7.64 21.61 -8.59
N GLN A 56 -8.33 22.72 -8.30
CA GLN A 56 -7.82 24.06 -8.59
C GLN A 56 -6.55 24.34 -7.78
N ARG A 57 -5.53 24.86 -8.46
CA ARG A 57 -4.24 25.16 -7.83
C ARG A 57 -4.35 26.44 -6.99
N THR A 58 -4.45 26.29 -5.69
CA THR A 58 -4.36 27.38 -4.74
C THR A 58 -3.01 27.35 -4.01
N PRO A 59 -2.52 28.51 -3.50
CA PRO A 59 -1.28 28.54 -2.71
C PRO A 59 -1.34 27.64 -1.48
N GLU A 60 -2.51 27.54 -0.84
CA GLU A 60 -2.75 26.69 0.33
C GLU A 60 -2.63 25.21 -0.03
N LEU A 61 -3.18 24.81 -1.19
CA LEU A 61 -3.06 23.45 -1.70
C LEU A 61 -1.59 23.09 -1.95
N LEU A 62 -0.82 23.99 -2.57
CA LEU A 62 0.60 23.75 -2.86
C LEU A 62 1.44 23.62 -1.58
N GLN A 63 1.18 24.46 -0.58
CA GLN A 63 1.82 24.34 0.73
C GLN A 63 1.46 23.03 1.43
N GLY A 64 0.20 22.65 1.42
CA GLY A 64 -0.26 21.37 1.97
C GLY A 64 0.37 20.17 1.28
N LEU A 65 0.51 20.21 -0.06
CA LEU A 65 1.20 19.18 -0.83
C LEU A 65 2.69 19.09 -0.49
N ALA A 66 3.37 20.22 -0.39
CA ALA A 66 4.78 20.26 0.00
C ALA A 66 4.99 19.72 1.43
N LEU A 67 4.11 20.08 2.36
CA LEU A 67 4.14 19.57 3.73
C LEU A 67 3.87 18.05 3.77
N SER A 68 2.84 17.57 3.07
CA SER A 68 2.51 16.14 3.03
C SER A 68 3.61 15.32 2.35
N LEU A 69 4.24 15.85 1.30
CA LEU A 69 5.40 15.23 0.66
C LEU A 69 6.60 15.15 1.62
N GLY A 70 6.92 16.23 2.31
CA GLY A 70 7.99 16.27 3.31
C GLY A 70 7.72 15.29 4.47
N ALA A 71 6.49 15.26 4.97
CA ALA A 71 6.06 14.31 6.00
C ALA A 71 6.16 12.85 5.51
N ALA A 72 5.75 12.59 4.27
CA ALA A 72 5.85 11.25 3.68
C ALA A 72 7.30 10.77 3.57
N ILE A 73 8.21 11.63 3.11
CA ILE A 73 9.65 11.32 3.04
C ILE A 73 10.20 11.05 4.45
N GLY A 74 9.87 11.91 5.42
CA GLY A 74 10.31 11.76 6.81
C GLY A 74 9.83 10.46 7.45
N ILE A 75 8.55 10.09 7.24
CA ILE A 75 7.98 8.84 7.76
C ILE A 75 8.65 7.63 7.12
N HIS A 76 8.87 7.62 5.80
CA HIS A 76 9.57 6.51 5.14
C HIS A 76 11.02 6.40 5.60
N ALA A 77 11.74 7.52 5.74
CA ALA A 77 13.08 7.51 6.31
C ALA A 77 13.08 6.92 7.73
N LEU A 78 12.10 7.28 8.56
CA LEU A 78 11.94 6.71 9.90
C LEU A 78 11.68 5.20 9.85
N PHE A 79 10.83 4.70 8.95
CA PHE A 79 10.59 3.27 8.77
C PHE A 79 11.85 2.52 8.35
N PHE A 80 12.63 3.08 7.43
CA PHE A 80 13.92 2.49 7.03
C PHE A 80 14.91 2.46 8.21
N ILE A 81 15.06 3.55 8.95
CA ILE A 81 15.94 3.64 10.11
C ILE A 81 15.49 2.67 11.20
N ALA A 82 14.20 2.67 11.54
CA ALA A 82 13.65 1.77 12.54
C ALA A 82 13.88 0.30 12.16
N THR A 83 13.60 -0.07 10.91
CA THR A 83 13.84 -1.43 10.42
C THR A 83 15.32 -1.78 10.45
N ALA A 84 16.22 -0.87 10.06
CA ALA A 84 17.68 -1.06 10.11
C ALA A 84 18.20 -1.25 11.55
N LEU A 85 17.59 -0.59 12.53
CA LEU A 85 17.94 -0.75 13.95
C LEU A 85 17.38 -2.05 14.54
N LEU A 86 16.15 -2.41 14.15
CA LEU A 86 15.41 -3.54 14.73
C LEU A 86 15.75 -4.89 14.07
N HIS A 87 16.22 -4.92 12.81
CA HIS A 87 16.41 -6.18 12.09
C HIS A 87 17.41 -7.13 12.76
N ARG A 88 18.49 -6.61 13.35
CA ARG A 88 19.50 -7.44 14.03
C ARG A 88 19.01 -7.98 15.37
N PRO A 89 18.52 -7.14 16.33
CA PRO A 89 18.09 -7.63 17.64
C PRO A 89 16.87 -8.54 17.55
N LEU A 90 15.94 -8.27 16.63
CA LEU A 90 14.73 -9.08 16.44
C LEU A 90 14.92 -10.23 15.42
N ARG A 91 16.08 -10.33 14.78
CA ARG A 91 16.37 -11.33 13.73
C ARG A 91 15.30 -11.37 12.65
N LEU A 92 14.87 -10.18 12.21
CA LEU A 92 13.78 -10.05 11.22
C LEU A 92 14.19 -10.67 9.87
N THR A 93 13.32 -11.50 9.34
CA THR A 93 13.43 -12.00 7.98
C THR A 93 13.25 -10.88 6.96
N PRO A 94 13.73 -11.03 5.72
CA PRO A 94 13.53 -10.01 4.67
C PRO A 94 12.07 -9.66 4.42
N VAL A 95 11.17 -10.64 4.54
CA VAL A 95 9.72 -10.43 4.37
C VAL A 95 9.16 -9.58 5.51
N GLU A 96 9.57 -9.83 6.76
CA GLU A 96 9.17 -9.03 7.91
C GLU A 96 9.70 -7.60 7.82
N GLN A 97 10.96 -7.42 7.36
CA GLN A 97 11.52 -6.10 7.11
C GLN A 97 10.71 -5.33 6.05
N ALA A 98 10.36 -5.98 4.94
CA ALA A 98 9.51 -5.39 3.92
C ALA A 98 8.13 -5.01 4.48
N SER A 99 7.54 -5.86 5.33
CA SER A 99 6.23 -5.60 5.95
C SER A 99 6.24 -4.43 6.94
N LEU A 100 7.37 -4.15 7.58
CA LEU A 100 7.53 -2.98 8.47
C LEU A 100 7.67 -1.67 7.69
N ILE A 101 8.31 -1.71 6.51
CA ILE A 101 8.55 -0.51 5.71
C ILE A 101 7.34 -0.18 4.82
N TYR A 102 6.75 -1.21 4.19
CA TYR A 102 5.71 -1.03 3.17
C TYR A 102 4.32 -1.28 3.74
N THR A 103 3.56 -0.21 3.87
CA THR A 103 2.19 -0.25 4.38
C THR A 103 1.18 -0.43 3.24
N ASN A 104 0.02 -1.02 3.53
CA ASN A 104 -1.10 -1.08 2.58
C ASN A 104 -1.96 0.19 2.66
N SER A 105 -1.31 1.35 2.61
CA SER A 105 -1.98 2.65 2.79
C SER A 105 -2.94 2.98 1.65
N GLY A 106 -2.63 2.59 0.40
CA GLY A 106 -3.47 2.91 -0.74
C GLY A 106 -4.85 2.29 -0.68
N ASN A 107 -4.93 1.01 -0.40
CA ASN A 107 -6.20 0.29 -0.43
C ASN A 107 -7.06 0.52 0.82
N LEU A 108 -6.44 0.86 1.96
CA LEU A 108 -7.15 1.05 3.22
C LEU A 108 -7.41 2.54 3.52
N ILE A 109 -6.39 3.37 3.40
CA ILE A 109 -6.46 4.77 3.85
C ILE A 109 -7.23 5.65 2.87
N ILE A 110 -7.11 5.45 1.56
CA ILE A 110 -7.82 6.28 0.58
C ILE A 110 -9.34 6.18 0.74
N PRO A 111 -9.97 4.99 0.79
CA PRO A 111 -11.40 4.89 1.07
C PRO A 111 -11.80 5.50 2.42
N LEU A 112 -10.98 5.28 3.46
CA LEU A 112 -11.23 5.79 4.80
C LEU A 112 -11.20 7.32 4.85
N VAL A 113 -10.16 7.93 4.28
CA VAL A 113 -10.02 9.39 4.21
C VAL A 113 -11.15 10.01 3.39
N THR A 114 -11.48 9.42 2.24
CA THR A 114 -12.60 9.89 1.41
C THR A 114 -13.91 9.92 2.18
N ALA A 115 -14.18 8.92 2.98
CA ALA A 115 -15.42 8.81 3.73
C ALA A 115 -15.47 9.72 4.98
N VAL A 116 -14.34 9.93 5.65
CA VAL A 116 -14.27 10.66 6.94
C VAL A 116 -13.98 12.13 6.75
N LEU A 117 -13.08 12.46 5.84
CA LEU A 117 -12.58 13.83 5.62
C LEU A 117 -13.09 14.44 4.32
N GLY A 118 -13.45 13.62 3.34
CA GLY A 118 -13.88 14.04 2.02
C GLY A 118 -12.87 13.73 0.92
N PRO A 119 -13.32 13.70 -0.36
CA PRO A 119 -12.47 13.34 -1.49
C PRO A 119 -11.33 14.35 -1.74
N GLU A 120 -11.48 15.60 -1.32
CA GLU A 120 -10.47 16.65 -1.43
C GLU A 120 -9.19 16.34 -0.64
N TRP A 121 -9.27 15.53 0.43
CA TRP A 121 -8.12 15.15 1.24
C TRP A 121 -7.30 14.00 0.65
N VAL A 122 -7.85 13.31 -0.35
CA VAL A 122 -7.16 12.20 -1.03
C VAL A 122 -5.86 12.64 -1.69
N ILE A 123 -5.79 13.89 -2.15
CA ILE A 123 -4.59 14.43 -2.80
C ILE A 123 -3.37 14.41 -1.87
N TYR A 124 -3.56 14.68 -0.59
CA TYR A 124 -2.48 14.65 0.42
C TYR A 124 -2.03 13.21 0.73
N CYS A 125 -2.98 12.25 0.77
CA CYS A 125 -2.68 10.84 0.89
C CYS A 125 -1.92 10.30 -0.33
N SER A 126 -2.19 10.85 -1.51
CA SER A 126 -1.50 10.49 -2.75
C SER A 126 -0.01 10.84 -2.71
N MET A 127 0.41 11.89 -1.97
CA MET A 127 1.82 12.21 -1.76
C MET A 127 2.54 11.08 -1.01
N PHE A 128 1.91 10.52 0.03
CA PHE A 128 2.47 9.37 0.74
C PHE A 128 2.61 8.16 -0.16
N GLN A 129 1.59 7.88 -0.98
CA GLN A 129 1.62 6.80 -1.96
C GLN A 129 2.74 6.97 -2.98
N LEU A 130 2.91 8.17 -3.52
CA LEU A 130 3.99 8.46 -4.47
C LEU A 130 5.36 8.16 -3.87
N VAL A 131 5.64 8.64 -2.65
CA VAL A 131 6.91 8.39 -1.97
C VAL A 131 7.11 6.89 -1.72
N GLN A 132 6.07 6.16 -1.31
CA GLN A 132 6.14 4.73 -1.05
C GLN A 132 6.41 3.90 -2.31
N GLN A 133 5.90 4.32 -3.46
CA GLN A 133 6.03 3.57 -4.72
C GLN A 133 7.51 3.43 -5.15
N PHE A 134 8.31 4.48 -5.01
CA PHE A 134 9.72 4.42 -5.42
C PHE A 134 10.50 3.29 -4.72
N PRO A 135 10.58 3.25 -3.38
CA PRO A 135 11.28 2.16 -2.69
C PRO A 135 10.55 0.81 -2.84
N MET A 136 9.23 0.80 -3.01
CA MET A 136 8.48 -0.43 -3.22
C MET A 136 8.87 -1.11 -4.53
N TRP A 137 9.05 -0.35 -5.61
CA TRP A 137 9.45 -0.91 -6.91
C TRP A 137 10.94 -1.21 -7.02
N SER A 138 11.79 -0.60 -6.21
CA SER A 138 13.23 -0.84 -6.19
C SER A 138 13.65 -1.78 -5.06
N HIS A 139 13.61 -1.31 -3.83
CA HIS A 139 14.11 -2.02 -2.64
C HIS A 139 13.27 -3.27 -2.28
N CYS A 140 11.94 -3.18 -2.33
CA CYS A 140 11.08 -4.31 -1.97
C CYS A 140 11.22 -5.49 -2.94
N ARG A 141 11.59 -5.25 -4.20
CA ARG A 141 11.83 -6.33 -5.17
C ARG A 141 13.15 -7.06 -4.95
N ILE A 142 14.16 -6.35 -4.43
CA ILE A 142 15.51 -6.92 -4.25
C ILE A 142 15.56 -7.84 -3.02
N ILE A 143 14.93 -7.46 -1.92
CA ILE A 143 14.96 -8.19 -0.65
C ILE A 143 14.44 -9.65 -0.78
N PRO A 144 13.22 -9.91 -1.28
CA PRO A 144 12.70 -11.27 -1.40
C PRO A 144 13.45 -12.12 -2.42
N VAL A 145 13.92 -11.53 -3.52
CA VAL A 145 14.66 -12.24 -4.57
C VAL A 145 15.99 -12.76 -4.03
N SER A 146 16.73 -11.94 -3.28
CA SER A 146 17.97 -12.36 -2.64
C SER A 146 17.77 -13.52 -1.67
N TYR A 147 16.63 -13.54 -0.95
CA TYR A 147 16.32 -14.61 -0.01
C TYR A 147 15.97 -15.94 -0.74
N THR A 148 15.18 -15.90 -1.80
CA THR A 148 14.81 -17.10 -2.56
C THR A 148 15.99 -17.75 -3.25
N HIS A 149 16.95 -16.98 -3.76
CA HIS A 149 18.17 -17.51 -4.36
C HIS A 149 19.14 -18.13 -3.34
N LEU A 150 19.09 -17.69 -2.08
CA LEU A 150 19.94 -18.24 -1.01
C LEU A 150 19.37 -19.48 -0.33
N THR A 151 18.05 -19.71 -0.45
CA THR A 151 17.35 -20.79 0.28
C THR A 151 16.81 -21.91 -0.59
N LEU A 152 16.84 -21.79 -1.92
CA LEU A 152 16.52 -22.91 -2.80
C LEU A 152 17.69 -23.90 -2.82
N PRO A 153 17.53 -25.12 -2.28
CA PRO A 153 18.53 -26.16 -2.49
C PRO A 153 18.55 -26.47 -3.98
N THR A 154 19.75 -26.52 -4.54
CA THR A 154 20.02 -26.87 -5.94
C THR A 154 19.71 -28.36 -6.26
N SER A 155 19.08 -29.08 -5.34
CA SER A 155 18.78 -30.51 -5.47
C SER A 155 17.48 -30.87 -6.19
N ASP A 156 16.62 -29.89 -6.53
CA ASP A 156 15.33 -30.18 -7.18
C ASP A 156 15.32 -29.95 -8.70
N LEU A 157 16.53 -29.94 -9.32
CA LEU A 157 16.69 -29.91 -10.78
C LEU A 157 17.36 -31.20 -11.29
N VAL A 158 16.77 -32.37 -10.96
CA VAL A 158 17.07 -33.63 -11.67
C VAL A 158 15.76 -34.28 -12.06
#